data_3e5e0606139f3b65f138bcf39cc79e10
#
_entry.id   3e5e0606139f3b65f138bcf39cc79e10
#
_cell.length_a   1.000
_cell.length_b   1.000
_cell.length_c   1.000
_cell.angle_alpha   90.00
_cell.angle_beta   90.00
_cell.angle_gamma   90.00
#
_symmetry.space_group_name_H-M   'P 1'
#
loop_
_entity.id
_entity.type
_entity.pdbx_description
1 polymer ?
#
loop_
_entity_poly.entity_id
_entity_poly.type
_entity_poly.pdbx_seq_one_letter_code
_entity_poly.pdbx_strand_id
1 'polypeptide(L)'
;MTLFRITALSTVAAAALAFGFAAANPGLAQMKNDAMSDKPVTVGGAPMYGNKNIIQNAVNSKDHTTIVAAVKAADLVDTLSGKGPFTVFAPTNDAFAKLPAGTVDTLLKPENKGQLTQVLTFHVVAGRITAKDLMAMAKKGGGKTMLKTVEGEELTVEVKGDEIWVWDAKGDSAKITIKNVMQSNGVIHVIDTVLLPS
;
A
#
# COMPACT_ATOMS: atom_id res chain seq x y z
N MET A 1 -28.38 -33.91 -73.48
CA MET A 1 -29.80 -34.30 -73.62
C MET A 1 -30.49 -33.99 -72.32
N THR A 2 -31.38 -33.05 -72.46
CA THR A 2 -32.65 -32.83 -71.78
C THR A 2 -32.49 -32.26 -70.32
N LEU A 3 -32.55 -30.96 -70.13
CA LEU A 3 -33.69 -30.04 -69.99
C LEU A 3 -34.80 -30.51 -69.05
N PHE A 4 -35.04 -29.78 -67.98
CA PHE A 4 -36.31 -29.16 -67.61
C PHE A 4 -36.10 -28.52 -66.22
N ARG A 5 -36.03 -27.18 -66.02
CA ARG A 5 -37.11 -26.19 -65.88
C ARG A 5 -38.22 -26.65 -64.95
N ILE A 6 -38.43 -25.90 -63.88
CA ILE A 6 -39.47 -24.87 -63.72
C ILE A 6 -39.55 -24.51 -62.25
N THR A 7 -39.33 -23.24 -61.92
CA THR A 7 -40.24 -22.21 -61.34
C THR A 7 -40.94 -22.59 -60.03
N ALA A 8 -40.88 -21.82 -59.10
CA ALA A 8 -41.29 -20.51 -58.75
C ALA A 8 -42.01 -20.52 -57.41
N LEU A 9 -41.85 -19.47 -56.77
CA LEU A 9 -42.77 -18.60 -56.01
C LEU A 9 -43.00 -18.82 -54.53
N SER A 10 -42.68 -17.75 -53.90
CA SER A 10 -43.45 -17.05 -52.80
C SER A 10 -43.63 -17.81 -51.49
N THR A 11 -43.42 -17.25 -50.43
CA THR A 11 -43.87 -16.05 -49.72
C THR A 11 -43.32 -16.07 -48.29
N VAL A 12 -42.81 -14.96 -47.89
CA VAL A 12 -43.28 -14.14 -46.75
C VAL A 12 -43.25 -14.76 -45.36
N ALA A 13 -42.54 -14.02 -44.59
CA ALA A 13 -42.85 -13.61 -43.26
C ALA A 13 -42.21 -14.31 -42.08
N ALA A 14 -41.71 -13.44 -41.30
CA ALA A 14 -41.73 -13.35 -39.86
C ALA A 14 -40.50 -13.78 -39.08
N ALA A 15 -39.78 -12.76 -38.73
CA ALA A 15 -39.36 -12.48 -37.36
C ALA A 15 -38.96 -13.67 -36.49
N ALA A 16 -37.67 -13.90 -36.36
CA ALA A 16 -37.15 -14.53 -35.18
C ALA A 16 -36.08 -13.64 -34.59
N LEU A 17 -36.43 -13.06 -33.49
CA LEU A 17 -35.54 -12.40 -32.53
C LEU A 17 -34.38 -13.33 -32.20
N ALA A 18 -33.20 -13.02 -32.71
CA ALA A 18 -31.96 -13.58 -32.18
C ALA A 18 -31.65 -12.89 -30.89
N PHE A 19 -32.06 -13.47 -29.78
CA PHE A 19 -31.49 -13.17 -28.47
C PHE A 19 -30.03 -13.62 -28.52
N GLY A 20 -29.16 -12.65 -28.74
CA GLY A 20 -27.75 -12.82 -28.51
C GLY A 20 -27.51 -12.94 -26.98
N PHE A 21 -27.34 -14.14 -26.51
CA PHE A 21 -26.77 -14.42 -25.21
C PHE A 21 -25.29 -13.98 -25.28
N ALA A 22 -25.05 -12.76 -24.90
CA ALA A 22 -23.73 -12.33 -24.50
C ALA A 22 -23.39 -13.12 -23.23
N ALA A 23 -22.61 -14.17 -23.38
CA ALA A 23 -21.97 -14.84 -22.23
C ALA A 23 -21.10 -13.83 -21.53
N ALA A 24 -21.63 -13.20 -20.51
CA ALA A 24 -20.85 -12.42 -19.57
C ALA A 24 -19.89 -13.38 -18.88
N ASN A 25 -18.61 -13.25 -19.19
CA ASN A 25 -17.53 -13.93 -18.48
C ASN A 25 -17.59 -13.52 -17.00
N PRO A 26 -17.95 -14.39 -16.05
CA PRO A 26 -17.99 -14.04 -14.64
C PRO A 26 -16.58 -13.81 -14.03
N GLY A 27 -15.53 -14.11 -14.79
CA GLY A 27 -14.14 -13.93 -14.33
C GLY A 27 -13.60 -12.51 -14.36
N LEU A 28 -14.22 -11.58 -15.10
CA LEU A 28 -13.76 -10.18 -15.18
C LEU A 28 -14.47 -9.23 -14.22
N ALA A 29 -15.58 -9.67 -13.60
CA ALA A 29 -16.31 -8.86 -12.64
C ALA A 29 -15.73 -8.93 -11.20
N GLN A 30 -14.88 -9.93 -10.91
CA GLN A 30 -14.35 -10.17 -9.58
C GLN A 30 -13.05 -9.39 -9.28
N MET A 31 -12.42 -8.80 -10.30
CA MET A 31 -11.17 -8.04 -10.14
C MET A 31 -11.36 -6.54 -9.79
N LYS A 32 -12.60 -6.08 -9.68
CA LYS A 32 -12.89 -4.66 -9.38
C LYS A 32 -13.20 -4.34 -7.92
N ASN A 33 -13.26 -5.31 -7.02
CA ASN A 33 -13.73 -5.09 -5.66
C ASN A 33 -12.64 -5.03 -4.58
N ASP A 34 -11.36 -5.15 -4.93
CA ASP A 34 -10.24 -4.81 -4.02
C ASP A 34 -9.72 -3.37 -4.22
N ALA A 35 -10.38 -2.61 -5.08
CA ALA A 35 -10.04 -1.22 -5.34
C ALA A 35 -10.71 -0.34 -4.28
N MET A 36 -9.88 0.17 -3.38
CA MET A 36 -10.12 1.35 -2.55
C MET A 36 -11.47 1.29 -1.82
N SER A 37 -11.45 0.88 -0.56
CA SER A 37 -12.53 1.21 0.36
C SER A 37 -12.77 2.73 0.26
N ASP A 38 -13.91 3.15 -0.27
CA ASP A 38 -14.31 4.58 -0.37
C ASP A 38 -14.46 5.23 1.01
N LYS A 39 -14.35 4.44 2.08
CA LYS A 39 -14.41 4.94 3.45
C LYS A 39 -12.99 5.31 3.91
N PRO A 40 -12.78 6.58 4.27
CA PRO A 40 -11.49 7.02 4.79
C PRO A 40 -11.18 6.29 6.11
N VAL A 41 -9.94 5.82 6.24
CA VAL A 41 -9.42 5.30 7.50
C VAL A 41 -9.02 6.49 8.36
N THR A 42 -9.48 6.53 9.61
CA THR A 42 -9.09 7.60 10.53
C THR A 42 -7.75 7.26 11.19
N VAL A 43 -6.78 8.16 11.10
CA VAL A 43 -5.46 8.03 11.71
C VAL A 43 -5.10 9.34 12.41
N GLY A 44 -4.81 9.29 13.70
CA GLY A 44 -4.51 10.50 14.49
C GLY A 44 -5.63 11.54 14.48
N GLY A 45 -6.88 11.08 14.48
CA GLY A 45 -8.06 11.94 14.44
C GLY A 45 -8.38 12.56 13.09
N ALA A 46 -7.59 12.27 12.04
CA ALA A 46 -7.80 12.78 10.69
C ALA A 46 -8.23 11.67 9.72
N PRO A 47 -9.22 11.93 8.85
CA PRO A 47 -9.59 10.98 7.80
C PRO A 47 -8.51 10.95 6.70
N MET A 48 -8.06 9.75 6.35
CA MET A 48 -7.11 9.49 5.28
C MET A 48 -7.85 9.10 4.01
N TYR A 49 -7.72 9.90 2.98
CA TYR A 49 -8.46 9.72 1.72
C TYR A 49 -7.60 8.98 0.69
N GLY A 50 -8.14 7.94 0.07
CA GLY A 50 -7.46 7.15 -0.94
C GLY A 50 -7.10 7.90 -2.23
N ASN A 51 -7.74 9.04 -2.50
CA ASN A 51 -7.45 9.92 -3.64
C ASN A 51 -6.35 10.96 -3.36
N LYS A 52 -5.84 11.04 -2.12
CA LYS A 52 -4.70 11.88 -1.74
C LYS A 52 -3.44 11.04 -1.63
N ASN A 53 -2.28 11.66 -1.86
CA ASN A 53 -1.00 10.99 -1.69
C ASN A 53 -0.59 10.87 -0.21
N ILE A 54 0.47 10.10 0.05
CA ILE A 54 0.98 9.81 1.39
C ILE A 54 1.22 11.10 2.20
N ILE A 55 1.88 12.10 1.61
CA ILE A 55 2.19 13.36 2.29
C ILE A 55 0.95 14.20 2.54
N GLN A 56 0.05 14.33 1.55
CA GLN A 56 -1.20 15.09 1.68
C GLN A 56 -2.11 14.58 2.81
N ASN A 57 -2.07 13.30 3.10
CA ASN A 57 -2.79 12.71 4.20
C ASN A 57 -2.02 12.82 5.52
N ALA A 58 -0.73 12.46 5.53
CA ALA A 58 0.08 12.40 6.73
C ALA A 58 0.15 13.75 7.48
N VAL A 59 0.20 14.87 6.76
CA VAL A 59 0.25 16.22 7.36
C VAL A 59 -0.97 16.57 8.21
N ASN A 60 -2.08 15.87 8.02
CA ASN A 60 -3.32 16.10 8.78
C ASN A 60 -3.41 15.23 10.04
N SER A 61 -2.54 14.22 10.17
CA SER A 61 -2.55 13.29 11.29
C SER A 61 -1.83 13.88 12.50
N LYS A 62 -2.52 13.95 13.63
CA LYS A 62 -1.93 14.42 14.90
C LYS A 62 -0.90 13.43 15.46
N ASP A 63 -1.01 12.15 15.11
CA ASP A 63 -0.12 11.09 15.58
C ASP A 63 1.16 10.94 14.76
N HIS A 64 1.29 11.69 13.65
CA HIS A 64 2.40 11.58 12.71
C HIS A 64 3.15 12.92 12.50
N THR A 65 3.04 13.85 13.42
CA THR A 65 3.69 15.17 13.30
C THR A 65 5.21 15.05 13.27
N THR A 66 5.79 14.16 14.05
CA THR A 66 7.24 13.93 14.13
C THR A 66 7.79 13.39 12.81
N ILE A 67 7.16 12.35 12.24
CA ILE A 67 7.62 11.80 10.97
C ILE A 67 7.43 12.78 9.80
N VAL A 68 6.39 13.59 9.82
CA VAL A 68 6.18 14.63 8.80
C VAL A 68 7.27 15.70 8.89
N ALA A 69 7.66 16.11 10.11
CA ALA A 69 8.79 17.02 10.31
C ALA A 69 10.10 16.40 9.81
N ALA A 70 10.33 15.12 10.12
CA ALA A 70 11.49 14.36 9.67
C ALA A 70 11.58 14.26 8.15
N VAL A 71 10.47 13.94 7.46
CA VAL A 71 10.40 13.87 6.00
C VAL A 71 10.71 15.21 5.35
N LYS A 72 10.25 16.32 5.94
CA LYS A 72 10.58 17.68 5.48
C LYS A 72 12.05 18.00 5.70
N ALA A 73 12.61 17.69 6.85
CA ALA A 73 14.02 17.92 7.17
C ALA A 73 14.97 17.12 6.27
N ALA A 74 14.54 15.93 5.85
CA ALA A 74 15.30 15.06 4.92
C ALA A 74 15.11 15.41 3.44
N ASP A 75 14.26 16.39 3.07
CA ASP A 75 13.86 16.73 1.70
C ASP A 75 13.22 15.56 0.92
N LEU A 76 12.53 14.66 1.63
CA LEU A 76 11.87 13.49 1.02
C LEU A 76 10.41 13.74 0.64
N VAL A 77 9.91 14.96 0.80
CA VAL A 77 8.51 15.32 0.49
C VAL A 77 8.19 15.02 -0.96
N ASP A 78 9.02 15.44 -1.90
CA ASP A 78 8.80 15.23 -3.34
C ASP A 78 8.91 13.75 -3.72
N THR A 79 9.85 13.03 -3.11
CA THR A 79 10.02 11.59 -3.31
C THR A 79 8.76 10.82 -2.89
N LEU A 80 8.25 11.08 -1.69
CA LEU A 80 7.06 10.40 -1.16
C LEU A 80 5.74 10.95 -1.71
N SER A 81 5.76 12.10 -2.37
CA SER A 81 4.63 12.64 -3.14
C SER A 81 4.61 12.13 -4.58
N GLY A 82 5.69 11.52 -5.04
CA GLY A 82 5.86 11.00 -6.39
C GLY A 82 4.88 9.88 -6.75
N LYS A 83 4.99 9.38 -7.99
CA LYS A 83 4.00 8.46 -8.58
C LYS A 83 3.92 7.09 -7.89
N GLY A 84 4.89 6.69 -7.07
CA GLY A 84 4.89 5.38 -6.40
C GLY A 84 4.77 4.19 -7.37
N PRO A 85 4.17 3.08 -6.98
CA PRO A 85 3.57 2.84 -5.67
C PRO A 85 4.58 2.61 -4.54
N PHE A 86 4.22 3.03 -3.33
CA PHE A 86 5.04 2.84 -2.13
C PHE A 86 4.23 2.14 -1.03
N THR A 87 4.93 1.38 -0.20
CA THR A 87 4.45 0.92 1.10
C THR A 87 5.26 1.61 2.18
N VAL A 88 4.59 2.35 3.05
CA VAL A 88 5.24 3.11 4.12
C VAL A 88 4.82 2.54 5.47
N PHE A 89 5.80 2.14 6.27
CA PHE A 89 5.62 1.81 7.67
C PHE A 89 5.79 3.09 8.48
N ALA A 90 4.67 3.71 8.88
CA ALA A 90 4.67 5.03 9.51
C ALA A 90 4.65 4.92 11.04
N PRO A 91 5.75 5.21 11.74
CA PRO A 91 5.78 5.24 13.19
C PRO A 91 5.01 6.46 13.72
N THR A 92 4.27 6.25 14.81
CA THR A 92 3.54 7.30 15.52
C THR A 92 4.49 8.19 16.32
N ASN A 93 4.01 9.34 16.80
CA ASN A 93 4.76 10.18 17.74
C ASN A 93 5.19 9.38 18.98
N ASP A 94 4.31 8.50 19.49
CA ASP A 94 4.61 7.63 20.63
C ASP A 94 5.72 6.61 20.30
N ALA A 95 5.80 6.16 19.04
CA ALA A 95 6.89 5.32 18.59
C ALA A 95 8.25 6.06 18.67
N PHE A 96 8.27 7.32 18.27
CA PHE A 96 9.47 8.17 18.41
C PHE A 96 9.81 8.46 19.87
N ALA A 97 8.81 8.60 20.77
CA ALA A 97 9.03 8.81 22.20
C ALA A 97 9.68 7.60 22.90
N LYS A 98 9.63 6.41 22.30
CA LYS A 98 10.33 5.22 22.82
C LYS A 98 11.84 5.24 22.55
N LEU A 99 12.29 6.07 21.61
CA LEU A 99 13.72 6.24 21.35
C LEU A 99 14.42 6.92 22.56
N PRO A 100 15.72 6.68 22.76
CA PRO A 100 16.48 7.38 23.79
C PRO A 100 16.32 8.89 23.68
N ALA A 101 16.24 9.56 24.82
CA ALA A 101 16.07 11.02 24.90
C ALA A 101 17.14 11.74 24.04
N GLY A 102 16.69 12.70 23.21
CA GLY A 102 17.58 13.47 22.34
C GLY A 102 17.91 12.78 21.00
N THR A 103 17.55 11.52 20.79
CA THR A 103 17.79 10.83 19.50
C THR A 103 17.04 11.51 18.36
N VAL A 104 15.76 11.82 18.55
CA VAL A 104 14.94 12.50 17.53
C VAL A 104 15.49 13.88 17.22
N ASP A 105 15.82 14.67 18.27
CA ASP A 105 16.38 16.01 18.10
C ASP A 105 17.74 15.96 17.37
N THR A 106 18.55 14.94 17.66
CA THR A 106 19.82 14.71 16.98
C THR A 106 19.61 14.36 15.52
N LEU A 107 18.69 13.46 15.21
CA LEU A 107 18.37 13.07 13.83
C LEU A 107 17.79 14.22 13.00
N LEU A 108 17.06 15.14 13.61
CA LEU A 108 16.47 16.31 12.93
C LEU A 108 17.47 17.43 12.64
N LYS A 109 18.70 17.35 13.18
CA LYS A 109 19.74 18.34 12.90
C LYS A 109 20.22 18.26 11.45
N PRO A 110 20.52 19.41 10.81
CA PRO A 110 20.99 19.43 9.44
C PRO A 110 22.23 18.57 9.16
N GLU A 111 23.15 18.50 10.12
CA GLU A 111 24.36 17.67 10.05
C GLU A 111 24.06 16.18 9.97
N ASN A 112 22.91 15.73 10.47
CA ASN A 112 22.49 14.34 10.51
C ASN A 112 21.46 13.98 9.43
N LYS A 113 21.24 14.87 8.46
CA LYS A 113 20.29 14.66 7.36
C LYS A 113 20.50 13.33 6.63
N GLY A 114 21.74 12.89 6.45
CA GLY A 114 22.05 11.59 5.83
C GLY A 114 21.49 10.42 6.63
N GLN A 115 21.72 10.40 7.96
CA GLN A 115 21.18 9.36 8.85
C GLN A 115 19.64 9.41 8.88
N LEU A 116 19.06 10.60 8.94
CA LEU A 116 17.61 10.78 8.91
C LEU A 116 17.02 10.21 7.61
N THR A 117 17.66 10.48 6.47
CA THR A 117 17.25 9.95 5.18
C THR A 117 17.32 8.42 5.18
N GLN A 118 18.38 7.82 5.70
CA GLN A 118 18.50 6.35 5.82
C GLN A 118 17.37 5.77 6.67
N VAL A 119 17.13 6.30 7.84
CA VAL A 119 16.03 5.85 8.72
C VAL A 119 14.68 5.97 8.01
N LEU A 120 14.39 7.08 7.34
CA LEU A 120 13.11 7.29 6.66
C LEU A 120 12.94 6.37 5.44
N THR A 121 13.98 6.19 4.63
CA THR A 121 13.96 5.31 3.46
C THR A 121 13.94 3.83 3.85
N PHE A 122 14.46 3.48 5.02
CA PHE A 122 14.34 2.16 5.63
C PHE A 122 12.88 1.80 5.97
N HIS A 123 12.04 2.79 6.28
CA HIS A 123 10.60 2.59 6.51
C HIS A 123 9.76 2.55 5.21
N VAL A 124 10.39 2.67 4.06
CA VAL A 124 9.71 2.69 2.75
C VAL A 124 10.10 1.48 1.92
N VAL A 125 9.12 0.78 1.40
CA VAL A 125 9.29 -0.34 0.47
C VAL A 125 8.68 0.03 -0.87
N ALA A 126 9.37 -0.28 -1.96
CA ALA A 126 8.83 -0.10 -3.30
C ALA A 126 7.69 -1.09 -3.57
N GLY A 127 6.60 -0.60 -4.15
CA GLY A 127 5.40 -1.41 -4.38
C GLY A 127 4.28 -1.11 -3.39
N ARG A 128 3.05 -1.45 -3.79
CA ARG A 128 1.87 -1.38 -2.92
C ARG A 128 1.63 -2.78 -2.35
N ILE A 129 1.99 -2.98 -1.10
CA ILE A 129 1.88 -4.25 -0.40
C ILE A 129 0.83 -4.10 0.71
N THR A 130 -0.33 -4.71 0.52
CA THR A 130 -1.40 -4.68 1.52
C THR A 130 -1.13 -5.66 2.66
N ALA A 131 -1.88 -5.55 3.76
CA ALA A 131 -1.78 -6.51 4.86
C ALA A 131 -2.10 -7.95 4.39
N LYS A 132 -3.02 -8.11 3.44
CA LYS A 132 -3.34 -9.39 2.80
C LYS A 132 -2.13 -9.96 2.05
N ASP A 133 -1.42 -9.10 1.32
CA ASP A 133 -0.19 -9.48 0.60
C ASP A 133 0.90 -9.88 1.59
N LEU A 134 1.11 -9.10 2.66
CA LEU A 134 2.06 -9.41 3.73
C LEU A 134 1.78 -10.78 4.36
N MET A 135 0.50 -11.04 4.70
CA MET A 135 0.07 -12.33 5.25
C MET A 135 0.29 -13.49 4.26
N ALA A 136 -0.03 -13.28 2.98
CA ALA A 136 0.16 -14.30 1.95
C ALA A 136 1.64 -14.61 1.70
N MET A 137 2.49 -13.58 1.68
CA MET A 137 3.95 -13.73 1.53
C MET A 137 4.55 -14.42 2.75
N ALA A 138 4.20 -14.01 3.96
CA ALA A 138 4.65 -14.63 5.19
C ALA A 138 4.20 -16.10 5.29
N LYS A 139 2.95 -16.41 4.91
CA LYS A 139 2.46 -17.80 4.86
C LYS A 139 3.31 -18.69 3.95
N LYS A 140 3.71 -18.19 2.78
CA LYS A 140 4.60 -18.91 1.86
C LYS A 140 6.00 -19.11 2.44
N GLY A 141 6.46 -18.16 3.27
CA GLY A 141 7.78 -18.18 3.93
C GLY A 141 7.78 -18.82 5.33
N GLY A 142 6.77 -19.64 5.67
CA GLY A 142 6.74 -20.31 6.97
C GLY A 142 6.42 -19.38 8.16
N GLY A 143 5.66 -18.30 7.93
CA GLY A 143 5.28 -17.32 8.94
C GLY A 143 6.06 -16.00 8.86
N LYS A 144 7.09 -15.95 8.01
CA LYS A 144 7.95 -14.75 7.83
C LYS A 144 8.16 -14.47 6.35
N THR A 145 8.43 -13.20 6.05
CA THR A 145 8.89 -12.77 4.72
C THR A 145 9.84 -11.58 4.85
N MET A 146 10.72 -11.42 3.89
CA MET A 146 11.65 -10.29 3.82
C MET A 146 11.16 -9.29 2.78
N LEU A 147 11.29 -8.01 3.09
CA LEU A 147 10.95 -6.90 2.21
C LEU A 147 12.16 -6.00 2.04
N LYS A 148 12.59 -5.80 0.81
CA LYS A 148 13.67 -4.87 0.52
C LYS A 148 13.17 -3.43 0.60
N THR A 149 13.82 -2.63 1.43
CA THR A 149 13.52 -1.21 1.61
C THR A 149 14.11 -0.35 0.49
N VAL A 150 13.67 0.89 0.39
CA VAL A 150 14.25 1.88 -0.53
C VAL A 150 15.67 2.25 -0.13
N GLU A 151 15.99 2.16 1.15
CA GLU A 151 17.34 2.34 1.68
C GLU A 151 18.31 1.26 1.15
N GLY A 152 17.83 0.01 0.99
CA GLY A 152 18.58 -1.11 0.44
C GLY A 152 18.68 -2.32 1.36
N GLU A 153 18.51 -2.13 2.68
CA GLU A 153 18.44 -3.22 3.66
C GLU A 153 17.06 -3.89 3.65
N GLU A 154 16.95 -5.00 4.36
CA GLU A 154 15.72 -5.79 4.41
C GLU A 154 15.03 -5.67 5.76
N LEU A 155 13.69 -5.52 5.71
CA LEU A 155 12.80 -5.68 6.84
C LEU A 155 12.26 -7.11 6.85
N THR A 156 12.23 -7.76 8.00
CA THR A 156 11.55 -9.04 8.16
C THR A 156 10.12 -8.81 8.66
N VAL A 157 9.14 -9.28 7.93
CA VAL A 157 7.73 -9.26 8.34
C VAL A 157 7.37 -10.63 8.89
N GLU A 158 6.86 -10.68 10.11
CA GLU A 158 6.38 -11.88 10.79
C GLU A 158 4.89 -11.77 11.06
N VAL A 159 4.14 -12.83 10.77
CA VAL A 159 2.69 -12.89 11.01
C VAL A 159 2.41 -13.89 12.12
N LYS A 160 1.77 -13.41 13.19
CA LYS A 160 1.36 -14.22 14.37
C LYS A 160 -0.15 -14.09 14.55
N GLY A 161 -0.90 -15.07 14.06
CA GLY A 161 -2.36 -14.98 13.99
C GLY A 161 -2.80 -13.82 13.11
N ASP A 162 -3.52 -12.85 13.65
CA ASP A 162 -3.97 -11.64 12.96
C ASP A 162 -3.01 -10.45 13.13
N GLU A 163 -1.94 -10.61 13.88
CA GLU A 163 -0.95 -9.58 14.12
C GLU A 163 0.17 -9.66 13.09
N ILE A 164 0.60 -8.49 12.65
CA ILE A 164 1.74 -8.34 11.75
C ILE A 164 2.81 -7.54 12.47
N TRP A 165 3.98 -8.12 12.56
CA TRP A 165 5.17 -7.55 13.17
C TRP A 165 6.22 -7.30 12.09
N VAL A 166 6.94 -6.20 12.22
CA VAL A 166 8.04 -5.84 11.33
C VAL A 166 9.30 -5.76 12.18
N TRP A 167 10.35 -6.43 11.73
CA TRP A 167 11.62 -6.52 12.43
C TRP A 167 12.71 -5.86 11.61
N ASP A 168 13.58 -5.13 12.26
CA ASP A 168 14.81 -4.62 11.63
C ASP A 168 15.98 -5.62 11.75
N ALA A 169 17.13 -5.24 11.19
CA ALA A 169 18.33 -6.07 11.21
C ALA A 169 18.96 -6.18 12.61
N LYS A 170 18.66 -5.26 13.52
CA LYS A 170 19.17 -5.25 14.92
C LYS A 170 18.34 -6.15 15.83
N GLY A 171 17.18 -6.62 15.36
CA GLY A 171 16.27 -7.45 16.14
C GLY A 171 15.22 -6.64 16.91
N ASP A 172 15.09 -5.36 16.64
CA ASP A 172 13.99 -4.56 17.16
C ASP A 172 12.74 -4.81 16.34
N SER A 173 11.59 -4.74 16.97
CA SER A 173 10.31 -5.04 16.32
C SER A 173 9.26 -3.96 16.52
N ALA A 174 8.46 -3.75 15.50
CA ALA A 174 7.31 -2.88 15.50
C ALA A 174 6.05 -3.65 15.15
N LYS A 175 4.97 -3.42 15.89
CA LYS A 175 3.65 -3.97 15.56
C LYS A 175 2.91 -3.03 14.63
N ILE A 176 2.27 -3.58 13.59
CA ILE A 176 1.34 -2.82 12.78
C ILE A 176 0.02 -2.65 13.54
N THR A 177 -0.28 -1.42 13.91
CA THR A 177 -1.48 -1.05 14.69
C THR A 177 -2.67 -0.71 13.80
N ILE A 178 -2.42 -0.02 12.67
CA ILE A 178 -3.44 0.28 11.65
C ILE A 178 -2.93 -0.20 10.31
N LYS A 179 -3.72 -1.08 9.67
CA LYS A 179 -3.38 -1.72 8.40
C LYS A 179 -4.09 -1.02 7.24
N ASN A 180 -3.50 -1.06 6.05
CA ASN A 180 -4.17 -0.71 4.79
C ASN A 180 -4.73 0.71 4.74
N VAL A 181 -3.98 1.71 5.20
CA VAL A 181 -4.34 3.11 4.96
C VAL A 181 -4.00 3.45 3.52
N MET A 182 -4.97 3.27 2.63
CA MET A 182 -4.77 3.39 1.18
C MET A 182 -4.55 4.85 0.77
N GLN A 183 -3.61 5.04 -0.16
CA GLN A 183 -3.22 6.33 -0.71
C GLN A 183 -3.22 6.27 -2.24
N SER A 184 -3.32 7.41 -2.93
CA SER A 184 -3.28 7.43 -4.39
C SER A 184 -1.95 6.86 -4.93
N ASN A 185 -0.85 7.10 -4.25
CA ASN A 185 0.49 6.66 -4.62
C ASN A 185 1.07 5.56 -3.73
N GLY A 186 0.25 4.86 -2.93
CA GLY A 186 0.76 3.76 -2.10
C GLY A 186 -0.19 3.28 -1.02
N VAL A 187 0.38 2.71 0.03
CA VAL A 187 -0.32 2.28 1.23
C VAL A 187 0.53 2.59 2.45
N ILE A 188 -0.11 3.01 3.55
CA ILE A 188 0.54 3.22 4.83
C ILE A 188 0.10 2.10 5.79
N HIS A 189 1.05 1.57 6.54
CA HIS A 189 0.85 0.75 7.72
C HIS A 189 1.40 1.49 8.92
N VAL A 190 0.56 1.81 9.89
CA VAL A 190 0.97 2.51 11.11
C VAL A 190 1.64 1.52 12.05
N ILE A 191 2.80 1.87 12.56
CA ILE A 191 3.59 1.06 13.49
C ILE A 191 3.83 1.78 14.82
N ASP A 192 4.01 1.00 15.89
CA ASP A 192 4.15 1.47 17.25
C ASP A 192 5.60 1.66 17.73
N THR A 193 6.57 1.37 16.88
CA THR A 193 8.00 1.48 17.18
C THR A 193 8.76 1.92 15.94
N VAL A 194 9.80 2.75 16.11
CA VAL A 194 10.69 3.17 15.02
C VAL A 194 11.69 2.06 14.77
N LEU A 195 11.88 1.68 13.51
CA LEU A 195 12.87 0.70 13.08
C LEU A 195 14.14 1.44 12.63
N LEU A 196 15.29 0.87 12.94
CA LEU A 196 16.57 1.50 12.65
C LEU A 196 17.38 0.60 11.71
N PRO A 197 18.00 1.18 10.66
CA PRO A 197 18.95 0.45 9.82
C PRO A 197 20.20 0.04 10.62
N SER A 198 20.98 -0.88 10.08
CA SER A 198 22.21 -1.44 10.71
C SER A 198 23.24 -0.40 11.06
#